data_5613e5b62945fcac0ba781f9e6c5f077
#
_entry.id   5613e5b62945fcac0ba781f9e6c5f077
#
_cell.length_a   1.000
_cell.length_b   1.000
_cell.length_c   1.000
_cell.angle_alpha   90.00
_cell.angle_beta   90.00
_cell.angle_gamma   90.00
#
_symmetry.space_group_name_H-M   'P 1'
#
loop_
_entity.id
_entity.type
_entity.pdbx_description
1 polymer ?
#
loop_
_entity_poly.entity_id
_entity_poly.type
_entity_poly.pdbx_seq_one_letter_code
_entity_poly.pdbx_strand_id
1 'polypeptide(L)'
;MYVSNKTLTFDVSNLHQIMIISFGSKDTEKIWEGEQIKRIPIEIQQVGRRKLRMLNSSQSILDLKIPPSNRLEKLSGKLSKYYSIRINDQWRIIFKWENNHALEVEIIDYH
;
A
#
# COMPACT_ATOMS: atom_id res chain seq x y z
N MET A 1 -7.19 10.10 12.96
CA MET A 1 -7.19 9.37 11.68
C MET A 1 -6.77 10.30 10.57
N TYR A 2 -5.77 9.91 9.82
CA TYR A 2 -5.32 10.71 8.69
C TYR A 2 -6.28 10.56 7.51
N VAL A 3 -6.63 11.68 6.89
CA VAL A 3 -7.42 11.68 5.66
C VAL A 3 -6.57 12.39 4.61
N SER A 4 -6.30 11.69 3.50
CA SER A 4 -5.53 12.28 2.41
C SER A 4 -6.29 13.45 1.81
N ASN A 5 -5.62 14.60 1.70
CA ASN A 5 -6.21 15.79 1.10
C ASN A 5 -6.05 15.80 -0.43
N LYS A 6 -5.32 14.83 -0.96
CA LYS A 6 -5.12 14.75 -2.40
C LYS A 6 -6.18 13.87 -3.02
N THR A 7 -6.96 14.47 -3.88
CA THR A 7 -7.83 13.71 -4.76
C THR A 7 -6.94 13.14 -5.86
N LEU A 8 -6.85 11.82 -5.93
CA LEU A 8 -6.14 11.20 -7.03
C LEU A 8 -6.90 11.53 -8.30
N THR A 9 -6.23 12.24 -9.20
CA THR A 9 -6.85 12.66 -10.46
C THR A 9 -7.19 11.43 -11.27
N PHE A 10 -8.43 11.36 -11.70
CA PHE A 10 -8.92 10.24 -12.47
C PHE A 10 -8.82 10.60 -13.95
N ASP A 11 -7.87 10.00 -14.62
CA ASP A 11 -7.70 10.16 -16.07
C ASP A 11 -8.29 8.93 -16.75
N VAL A 12 -9.26 9.13 -17.60
CA VAL A 12 -9.96 8.05 -18.29
C VAL A 12 -9.00 7.13 -19.04
N SER A 13 -7.94 7.70 -19.61
CA SER A 13 -6.96 6.91 -20.36
C SER A 13 -6.11 6.00 -19.47
N ASN A 14 -6.12 6.22 -18.14
CA ASN A 14 -5.33 5.47 -17.19
C ASN A 14 -6.17 4.74 -16.14
N LEU A 15 -7.47 4.56 -16.41
CA LEU A 15 -8.40 3.94 -15.47
C LEU A 15 -7.91 2.62 -14.91
N HIS A 16 -7.37 1.77 -15.76
CA HIS A 16 -6.91 0.44 -15.39
C HIS A 16 -5.55 0.44 -14.70
N GLN A 17 -4.90 1.61 -14.56
CA GLN A 17 -3.60 1.74 -13.92
C GLN A 17 -3.68 2.37 -12.53
N ILE A 18 -4.84 2.92 -12.17
CA ILE A 18 -5.02 3.60 -10.89
C ILE A 18 -5.71 2.65 -9.93
N MET A 19 -4.91 2.01 -9.08
CA MET A 19 -5.41 1.00 -8.14
C MET A 19 -5.43 1.50 -6.71
N ILE A 20 -4.48 2.36 -6.32
CA ILE A 20 -4.47 2.95 -4.98
C ILE A 20 -5.40 4.18 -4.99
N ILE A 21 -6.43 4.12 -4.18
CA ILE A 21 -7.45 5.19 -4.11
C ILE A 21 -7.17 6.12 -2.94
N SER A 22 -6.69 5.59 -1.82
CA SER A 22 -6.44 6.41 -0.64
C SER A 22 -5.33 5.82 0.21
N PHE A 23 -4.75 6.65 1.07
CA PHE A 23 -3.69 6.25 1.99
C PHE A 23 -4.19 6.36 3.42
N GLY A 24 -3.70 5.48 4.27
CA GLY A 24 -4.06 5.46 5.68
C GLY A 24 -3.18 6.35 6.55
N SER A 25 -2.07 6.86 6.01
CA SER A 25 -1.20 7.77 6.74
C SER A 25 -0.56 8.77 5.79
N LYS A 26 -0.24 9.95 6.35
CA LYS A 26 0.47 11.00 5.63
C LYS A 26 1.87 10.52 5.21
N ASP A 27 2.54 9.79 6.09
CA ASP A 27 3.88 9.30 5.82
C ASP A 27 3.90 8.36 4.62
N THR A 28 2.94 7.46 4.52
CA THR A 28 2.86 6.54 3.39
C THR A 28 2.59 7.30 2.10
N GLU A 29 1.72 8.30 2.15
CA GLU A 29 1.45 9.13 0.98
C GLU A 29 2.70 9.87 0.51
N LYS A 30 3.49 10.40 1.46
CA LYS A 30 4.75 11.07 1.12
C LYS A 30 5.74 10.13 0.47
N ILE A 31 5.86 8.90 0.99
CA ILE A 31 6.73 7.89 0.41
C ILE A 31 6.29 7.58 -1.03
N TRP A 32 4.97 7.45 -1.23
CA TRP A 32 4.42 7.24 -2.56
C TRP A 32 4.81 8.36 -3.53
N GLU A 33 4.85 9.60 -3.03
CA GLU A 33 5.20 10.76 -3.83
C GLU A 33 6.70 10.94 -4.04
N GLY A 34 7.51 10.05 -3.48
CA GLY A 34 8.96 10.11 -3.64
C GLY A 34 9.70 10.89 -2.58
N GLU A 35 9.00 11.34 -1.54
CA GLU A 35 9.63 12.07 -0.44
C GLU A 35 10.24 11.12 0.57
N GLN A 36 11.27 11.57 1.26
CA GLN A 36 11.84 10.84 2.38
C GLN A 36 11.23 11.36 3.68
N ILE A 37 11.00 10.45 4.61
CA ILE A 37 10.52 10.79 5.95
C ILE A 37 11.51 10.27 6.99
N LYS A 38 11.51 10.87 8.18
CA LYS A 38 12.51 10.53 9.21
C LYS A 38 12.15 9.29 10.01
N ARG A 39 10.87 9.01 10.19
CA ARG A 39 10.39 8.00 11.12
C ARG A 39 10.63 6.56 10.66
N ILE A 40 10.78 6.34 9.39
CA ILE A 40 10.93 5.01 8.80
C ILE A 40 12.33 4.88 8.19
N PRO A 41 13.06 3.78 8.47
CA PRO A 41 14.39 3.59 7.88
C PRO A 41 14.37 3.72 6.35
N ILE A 42 15.45 4.29 5.80
CA ILE A 42 15.51 4.58 4.36
C ILE A 42 15.34 3.33 3.51
N GLU A 43 15.97 2.23 3.88
CA GLU A 43 15.86 0.98 3.13
C GLU A 43 14.43 0.45 3.13
N ILE A 44 13.67 0.69 4.21
CA ILE A 44 12.26 0.30 4.27
C ILE A 44 11.45 1.19 3.33
N GLN A 45 11.77 2.48 3.26
CA GLN A 45 11.08 3.39 2.35
C GLN A 45 11.32 3.01 0.90
N GLN A 46 12.55 2.61 0.55
CA GLN A 46 12.88 2.22 -0.81
C GLN A 46 12.11 0.96 -1.25
N VAL A 47 12.15 -0.07 -0.40
CA VAL A 47 11.41 -1.31 -0.68
C VAL A 47 9.91 -1.05 -0.65
N GLY A 48 9.45 -0.25 0.31
CA GLY A 48 8.05 0.11 0.44
C GLY A 48 7.53 0.81 -0.80
N ARG A 49 8.28 1.78 -1.33
CA ARG A 49 7.88 2.51 -2.54
C ARG A 49 7.76 1.55 -3.73
N ARG A 50 8.71 0.63 -3.87
CA ARG A 50 8.64 -0.37 -4.94
C ARG A 50 7.39 -1.24 -4.81
N LYS A 51 7.08 -1.66 -3.58
CA LYS A 51 5.89 -2.48 -3.33
C LYS A 51 4.59 -1.70 -3.50
N LEU A 52 4.60 -0.41 -3.19
CA LEU A 52 3.45 0.45 -3.46
C LEU A 52 3.16 0.54 -4.97
N ARG A 53 4.22 0.62 -5.77
CA ARG A 53 4.06 0.60 -7.23
C ARG A 53 3.49 -0.73 -7.71
N MET A 54 3.96 -1.83 -7.12
CA MET A 54 3.44 -3.17 -7.43
C MET A 54 1.95 -3.24 -7.08
N LEU A 55 1.57 -2.74 -5.92
CA LEU A 55 0.17 -2.69 -5.50
C LEU A 55 -0.66 -1.87 -6.48
N ASN A 56 -0.15 -0.69 -6.85
CA ASN A 56 -0.86 0.21 -7.75
C ASN A 56 -1.06 -0.37 -9.15
N SER A 57 -0.18 -1.27 -9.59
CA SER A 57 -0.29 -1.87 -10.92
C SER A 57 -1.06 -3.20 -10.92
N SER A 58 -1.46 -3.70 -9.76
CA SER A 58 -2.16 -4.97 -9.65
C SER A 58 -3.60 -4.84 -10.15
N GLN A 59 -4.03 -5.79 -10.95
CA GLN A 59 -5.40 -5.82 -11.48
C GLN A 59 -6.32 -6.70 -10.65
N SER A 60 -5.74 -7.63 -9.89
CA SER A 60 -6.50 -8.43 -8.94
C SER A 60 -5.63 -8.64 -7.69
N ILE A 61 -6.31 -8.99 -6.59
CA ILE A 61 -5.60 -9.25 -5.33
C ILE A 61 -4.61 -10.42 -5.50
N LEU A 62 -4.92 -11.36 -6.38
CA LEU A 62 -4.06 -12.54 -6.60
C LEU A 62 -2.71 -12.18 -7.22
N ASP A 63 -2.62 -11.06 -7.94
CA ASP A 63 -1.35 -10.58 -8.50
C ASP A 63 -0.32 -10.36 -7.41
N LEU A 64 -0.77 -10.03 -6.19
CA LEU A 64 0.10 -9.75 -5.06
C LEU A 64 0.67 -11.01 -4.40
N LYS A 65 0.29 -12.19 -4.85
CA LYS A 65 0.92 -13.43 -4.43
C LYS A 65 2.30 -13.63 -5.05
N ILE A 66 2.63 -12.83 -6.05
CA ILE A 66 3.90 -12.93 -6.77
C ILE A 66 4.66 -11.61 -6.58
N PRO A 67 5.91 -11.67 -6.10
CA PRO A 67 6.64 -12.86 -5.68
C PRO A 67 6.10 -13.43 -4.36
N PRO A 68 6.33 -14.73 -4.09
CA PRO A 68 5.86 -15.35 -2.83
C PRO A 68 6.37 -14.65 -1.58
N SER A 69 7.52 -13.96 -1.67
CA SER A 69 8.07 -13.20 -0.55
C SER A 69 7.18 -12.04 -0.11
N ASN A 70 6.19 -11.64 -0.91
CA ASN A 70 5.20 -10.66 -0.50
C ASN A 70 4.35 -11.15 0.67
N ARG A 71 4.19 -12.46 0.81
CA ARG A 71 3.37 -13.06 1.85
C ARG A 71 2.02 -12.37 1.98
N LEU A 72 1.28 -12.34 0.88
CA LEU A 72 -0.06 -11.77 0.90
C LEU A 72 -0.92 -12.52 1.92
N GLU A 73 -1.49 -11.77 2.86
CA GLU A 73 -2.32 -12.33 3.94
C GLU A 73 -3.55 -11.48 4.15
N LYS A 74 -4.66 -12.14 4.47
CA LYS A 74 -5.84 -11.47 5.02
C LYS A 74 -5.63 -11.42 6.52
N LEU A 75 -5.70 -10.23 7.11
CA LEU A 75 -5.48 -10.06 8.53
C LEU A 75 -6.73 -10.44 9.34
N SER A 76 -6.57 -10.50 10.66
CA SER A 76 -7.64 -10.90 11.58
C SER A 76 -7.76 -9.88 12.71
N GLY A 77 -8.75 -10.09 13.60
CA GLY A 77 -8.99 -9.22 14.73
C GLY A 77 -9.40 -7.82 14.30
N LYS A 78 -8.78 -6.82 14.89
CA LYS A 78 -9.10 -5.41 14.60
C LYS A 78 -8.79 -5.02 13.17
N LEU A 79 -7.89 -5.73 12.51
CA LEU A 79 -7.47 -5.46 11.15
C LEU A 79 -8.11 -6.41 10.13
N SER A 80 -9.22 -7.04 10.50
CA SER A 80 -9.85 -8.08 9.68
C SER A 80 -10.32 -7.60 8.30
N LYS A 81 -10.46 -6.29 8.11
CA LYS A 81 -10.84 -5.74 6.82
C LYS A 81 -9.64 -5.49 5.91
N TYR A 82 -8.42 -5.74 6.41
CA TYR A 82 -7.20 -5.44 5.70
C TYR A 82 -6.52 -6.69 5.19
N TYR A 83 -5.81 -6.51 4.09
CA TYR A 83 -4.79 -7.44 3.62
C TYR A 83 -3.42 -6.84 3.93
N SER A 84 -2.39 -7.68 3.92
CA SER A 84 -1.03 -7.19 4.06
C SER A 84 -0.09 -7.83 3.06
N ILE A 85 0.92 -7.07 2.64
CA ILE A 85 2.08 -7.62 1.94
C ILE A 85 3.32 -7.23 2.72
N ARG A 86 4.32 -8.12 2.70
CA ARG A 86 5.52 -8.00 3.53
C ARG A 86 6.55 -7.09 2.88
N ILE A 87 7.13 -6.18 3.65
CA ILE A 87 8.35 -5.47 3.27
C ILE A 87 9.55 -6.24 3.82
N ASN A 88 9.53 -6.52 5.12
CA ASN A 88 10.49 -7.39 5.78
C ASN A 88 9.82 -8.02 7.01
N ASP A 89 10.59 -8.58 7.94
CA ASP A 89 10.00 -9.26 9.11
C ASP A 89 9.22 -8.31 10.02
N GLN A 90 9.55 -7.04 9.99
CA GLN A 90 8.97 -6.03 10.88
C GLN A 90 7.95 -5.15 10.18
N TRP A 91 8.17 -4.81 8.93
CA TRP A 91 7.38 -3.81 8.22
C TRP A 91 6.48 -4.44 7.18
N ARG A 92 5.25 -3.94 7.10
CA ARG A 92 4.24 -4.41 6.16
C ARG A 92 3.50 -3.24 5.53
N ILE A 93 2.91 -3.50 4.36
CA ILE A 93 1.93 -2.58 3.78
C ILE A 93 0.57 -3.22 4.01
N ILE A 94 -0.33 -2.51 4.69
CA ILE A 94 -1.71 -2.95 4.88
C ILE A 94 -2.62 -2.12 3.99
N PHE A 95 -3.72 -2.72 3.58
CA PHE A 95 -4.69 -2.04 2.69
C PHE A 95 -6.01 -2.79 2.68
N LYS A 96 -7.08 -2.05 2.42
CA LYS A 96 -8.37 -2.66 2.11
C LYS A 96 -8.43 -2.86 0.60
N TRP A 97 -9.18 -3.86 0.17
CA TRP A 97 -9.30 -4.16 -1.25
C TRP A 97 -10.78 -4.24 -1.61
N GLU A 98 -11.26 -3.33 -2.46
CA GLU A 98 -12.65 -3.27 -2.89
C GLU A 98 -12.70 -2.91 -4.38
N ASN A 99 -13.49 -3.65 -5.14
CA ASN A 99 -13.67 -3.40 -6.57
C ASN A 99 -12.36 -3.28 -7.33
N ASN A 100 -11.38 -4.12 -6.97
CA ASN A 100 -10.04 -4.12 -7.54
C ASN A 100 -9.25 -2.83 -7.29
N HIS A 101 -9.58 -2.13 -6.21
CA HIS A 101 -8.85 -0.95 -5.76
C HIS A 101 -8.31 -1.14 -4.35
N ALA A 102 -7.16 -0.53 -4.09
CA ALA A 102 -6.56 -0.51 -2.75
C ALA A 102 -6.93 0.78 -2.05
N LEU A 103 -7.42 0.67 -0.82
CA LEU A 103 -7.85 1.81 -0.02
C LEU A 103 -7.12 1.80 1.32
N GLU A 104 -6.95 2.99 1.89
CA GLU A 104 -6.32 3.19 3.20
C GLU A 104 -4.98 2.47 3.28
N VAL A 105 -4.18 2.64 2.24
CA VAL A 105 -2.88 1.97 2.12
C VAL A 105 -1.90 2.59 3.10
N GLU A 106 -1.25 1.76 3.90
CA GLU A 106 -0.37 2.24 4.96
C GLU A 106 0.81 1.31 5.19
N ILE A 107 2.00 1.90 5.32
CA ILE A 107 3.20 1.19 5.74
C ILE A 107 3.21 1.20 7.26
N ILE A 108 3.24 0.03 7.88
CA ILE A 108 3.19 -0.08 9.33
C ILE A 108 4.33 -0.95 9.87
N ASP A 109 4.68 -0.67 11.12
CA ASP A 109 5.57 -1.51 11.91
C ASP A 109 4.69 -2.60 12.53
N TYR A 110 4.82 -3.81 12.01
CA TYR A 110 3.92 -4.91 12.33
C TYR A 110 4.63 -5.95 13.20
N HIS A 111 4.24 -6.00 14.45
CA HIS A 111 4.76 -6.98 15.40
C HIS A 111 3.70 -7.96 15.82
#